data_b60239cdc82519976c6c65d74b6773fc
#
_entry.id   b60239cdc82519976c6c65d74b6773fc
#
_cell.length_a   1.000
_cell.length_b   1.000
_cell.length_c   1.000
_cell.angle_alpha   90.00
_cell.angle_beta   90.00
_cell.angle_gamma   90.00
#
_symmetry.space_group_name_H-M   'P 1'
#
loop_
_entity.id
_entity.type
_entity.pdbx_description
1 polymer ?
#
loop_
_entity_poly.entity_id
_entity_poly.type
_entity_poly.pdbx_seq_one_letter_code
_entity_poly.pdbx_strand_id
1 'polypeptide(L)'
;MNRQFLAALTILTVSAAAHAQMTPVGTWHTIDDKTNEVKSEIVITESGGVVSGKVAKLLRKGAKQDATCEKCSDDRKGKPILGMEILRDLKKVDGKDVWEGGKVLDPEDGSTYTARLTPIEGGKKLEMRGSFAFISRTQTWVRVP
;
A
#
# COMPACT_ATOMS: atom_id res chain seq x y z
N MET A 1 57.16 -13.50 -38.54
CA MET A 1 56.35 -14.24 -37.53
C MET A 1 55.44 -13.24 -36.82
N ASN A 2 54.18 -13.15 -37.24
CA ASN A 2 53.20 -12.24 -36.65
C ASN A 2 52.37 -13.02 -35.66
N ARG A 3 52.58 -12.73 -34.39
CA ARG A 3 51.72 -13.23 -33.30
C ARG A 3 50.62 -12.20 -33.08
N GLN A 4 49.45 -12.47 -33.65
CA GLN A 4 48.25 -11.70 -33.31
C GLN A 4 47.70 -12.21 -31.98
N PHE A 5 47.76 -11.35 -30.98
CA PHE A 5 47.03 -11.57 -29.71
C PHE A 5 45.58 -11.15 -29.91
N LEU A 6 44.69 -12.13 -30.00
CA LEU A 6 43.27 -11.91 -29.88
C LEU A 6 42.93 -11.69 -28.39
N ALA A 7 42.66 -10.45 -28.04
CA ALA A 7 42.08 -10.12 -26.75
C ALA A 7 40.58 -10.44 -26.78
N ALA A 8 40.19 -11.52 -26.11
CA ALA A 8 38.82 -11.82 -25.89
C ALA A 8 38.25 -10.87 -24.81
N LEU A 9 37.40 -9.94 -25.27
CA LEU A 9 36.67 -9.03 -24.39
C LEU A 9 35.46 -9.78 -23.80
N THR A 10 35.62 -10.27 -22.57
CA THR A 10 34.52 -10.90 -21.82
C THR A 10 33.61 -9.79 -21.29
N ILE A 11 32.47 -9.63 -21.94
CA ILE A 11 31.40 -8.73 -21.47
C ILE A 11 30.72 -9.43 -20.29
N LEU A 12 31.00 -8.99 -19.06
CA LEU A 12 30.23 -9.37 -17.88
C LEU A 12 28.88 -8.65 -17.97
N THR A 13 27.85 -9.38 -18.34
CA THR A 13 26.47 -8.92 -18.20
C THR A 13 26.13 -9.00 -16.71
N VAL A 14 26.16 -7.86 -16.03
CA VAL A 14 25.61 -7.74 -14.67
C VAL A 14 24.10 -7.80 -14.83
N SER A 15 23.51 -8.97 -14.59
CA SER A 15 22.07 -9.11 -14.40
C SER A 15 21.72 -8.39 -13.10
N ALA A 16 21.21 -7.17 -13.20
CA ALA A 16 20.56 -6.51 -12.10
C ALA A 16 19.32 -7.32 -11.76
N ALA A 17 19.42 -8.20 -10.77
CA ALA A 17 18.25 -8.84 -10.20
C ALA A 17 17.36 -7.71 -9.66
N ALA A 18 16.20 -7.49 -10.28
CA ALA A 18 15.19 -6.60 -9.75
C ALA A 18 14.71 -7.21 -8.43
N HIS A 19 15.30 -6.76 -7.33
CA HIS A 19 14.82 -7.11 -6.01
C HIS A 19 13.42 -6.53 -5.88
N ALA A 20 12.41 -7.40 -5.81
CA ALA A 20 11.04 -7.01 -5.51
C ALA A 20 11.05 -6.24 -4.18
N GLN A 21 10.47 -5.03 -4.18
CA GLN A 21 10.49 -4.16 -3.02
C GLN A 21 9.51 -4.67 -1.96
N MET A 22 10.02 -5.20 -0.87
CA MET A 22 9.26 -5.58 0.32
C MET A 22 8.98 -4.34 1.16
N THR A 23 8.24 -3.39 0.59
CA THR A 23 7.83 -2.13 1.24
C THR A 23 6.35 -1.86 0.97
N PRO A 24 5.62 -1.24 1.93
CA PRO A 24 4.26 -0.80 1.67
C PRO A 24 4.19 0.47 0.83
N VAL A 25 5.31 1.18 0.65
CA VAL A 25 5.36 2.39 -0.16
C VAL A 25 5.05 2.08 -1.62
N GLY A 26 4.14 2.83 -2.21
CA GLY A 26 3.70 2.65 -3.59
C GLY A 26 2.20 2.87 -3.76
N THR A 27 1.70 2.46 -4.91
CA THR A 27 0.30 2.59 -5.29
C THR A 27 -0.37 1.22 -5.26
N TRP A 28 -1.55 1.17 -4.66
CA TRP A 28 -2.26 -0.08 -4.38
C TRP A 28 -3.72 0.00 -4.80
N HIS A 29 -4.25 -1.08 -5.37
CA HIS A 29 -5.69 -1.26 -5.55
C HIS A 29 -6.26 -2.03 -4.37
N THR A 30 -7.28 -1.45 -3.74
CA THR A 30 -8.10 -2.16 -2.75
C THR A 30 -9.18 -2.95 -3.46
N ILE A 31 -9.44 -4.15 -2.96
CA ILE A 31 -10.39 -5.09 -3.57
C ILE A 31 -11.58 -5.29 -2.62
N ASP A 32 -12.77 -5.28 -3.19
CA ASP A 32 -13.98 -5.59 -2.44
C ASP A 32 -14.03 -7.11 -2.16
N ASP A 33 -14.13 -7.48 -0.89
CA ASP A 33 -14.10 -8.89 -0.47
C ASP A 33 -15.32 -9.70 -0.95
N LYS A 34 -16.43 -9.02 -1.23
CA LYS A 34 -17.67 -9.66 -1.63
C LYS A 34 -17.79 -9.81 -3.14
N THR A 35 -17.41 -8.76 -3.88
CA THR A 35 -17.61 -8.69 -5.33
C THR A 35 -16.31 -8.95 -6.11
N ASN A 36 -15.14 -8.92 -5.43
CA ASN A 36 -13.82 -9.01 -6.02
C ASN A 36 -13.51 -7.87 -7.03
N GLU A 37 -14.25 -6.77 -6.93
CA GLU A 37 -14.04 -5.58 -7.75
C GLU A 37 -13.01 -4.65 -7.11
N VAL A 38 -12.30 -3.89 -7.93
CA VAL A 38 -11.41 -2.83 -7.46
C VAL A 38 -12.27 -1.68 -6.91
N LYS A 39 -12.04 -1.33 -5.64
CA LYS A 39 -12.76 -0.26 -4.94
C LYS A 39 -12.12 1.10 -5.09
N SER A 40 -10.83 1.17 -4.85
CA SER A 40 -10.09 2.42 -4.79
C SER A 40 -8.60 2.20 -5.07
N GLU A 41 -7.92 3.29 -5.36
CA GLU A 41 -6.47 3.35 -5.45
C GLU A 41 -5.94 4.14 -4.27
N ILE A 42 -5.00 3.53 -3.53
CA ILE A 42 -4.35 4.13 -2.36
C ILE A 42 -2.89 4.36 -2.68
N VAL A 43 -2.41 5.56 -2.41
CA VAL A 43 -0.98 5.90 -2.50
C VAL A 43 -0.42 5.92 -1.08
N ILE A 44 0.56 5.07 -0.84
CA ILE A 44 1.27 4.96 0.44
C ILE A 44 2.64 5.63 0.29
N THR A 45 2.95 6.51 1.21
CA THR A 45 4.21 7.25 1.28
C THR A 45 4.87 7.10 2.65
N GLU A 46 6.16 7.38 2.70
CA GLU A 46 6.93 7.39 3.94
C GLU A 46 7.63 8.74 4.10
N SER A 47 7.58 9.28 5.31
CA SER A 47 8.27 10.50 5.70
C SER A 47 8.80 10.37 7.11
N GLY A 48 10.11 10.52 7.30
CA GLY A 48 10.74 10.41 8.62
C GLY A 48 10.51 9.07 9.31
N GLY A 49 10.44 7.97 8.57
CA GLY A 49 10.18 6.63 9.10
C GLY A 49 8.71 6.34 9.40
N VAL A 50 7.80 7.26 9.09
CA VAL A 50 6.36 7.12 9.31
C VAL A 50 5.66 6.91 7.98
N VAL A 51 4.88 5.84 7.89
CA VAL A 51 4.09 5.49 6.70
C VAL A 51 2.66 5.99 6.84
N SER A 52 2.17 6.64 5.81
CA SER A 52 0.79 7.09 5.66
C SER A 52 0.25 6.73 4.28
N GLY A 53 -1.08 6.78 4.12
CA GLY A 53 -1.71 6.46 2.84
C GLY A 53 -2.95 7.30 2.59
N LYS A 54 -3.11 7.71 1.32
CA LYS A 54 -4.22 8.55 0.86
C LYS A 54 -5.01 7.87 -0.25
N VAL A 55 -6.31 8.14 -0.28
CA VAL A 55 -7.18 7.72 -1.38
C VAL A 55 -6.87 8.59 -2.60
N ALA A 56 -6.26 7.99 -3.62
CA ALA A 56 -5.93 8.67 -4.87
C ALA A 56 -7.05 8.61 -5.89
N LYS A 57 -7.81 7.49 -5.92
CA LYS A 57 -8.93 7.29 -6.85
C LYS A 57 -10.04 6.48 -6.20
N LEU A 58 -11.28 6.80 -6.57
CA LEU A 58 -12.46 6.02 -6.28
C LEU A 58 -12.84 5.27 -7.55
N LEU A 59 -12.64 3.94 -7.56
CA LEU A 59 -12.70 3.11 -8.76
C LEU A 59 -13.92 2.19 -8.81
N ARG A 60 -14.67 2.07 -7.70
CA ARG A 60 -15.89 1.27 -7.68
C ARG A 60 -16.86 1.80 -8.73
N LYS A 61 -17.50 0.90 -9.49
CA LYS A 61 -18.51 1.26 -10.47
C LYS A 61 -19.64 2.06 -9.81
N GLY A 62 -19.93 3.24 -10.36
CA GLY A 62 -20.93 4.14 -9.80
C GLY A 62 -20.49 4.94 -8.58
N ALA A 63 -19.19 4.91 -8.21
CA ALA A 63 -18.69 5.70 -7.10
C ALA A 63 -18.89 7.21 -7.35
N LYS A 64 -19.41 7.89 -6.33
CA LYS A 64 -19.50 9.36 -6.37
C LYS A 64 -18.12 9.95 -6.08
N GLN A 65 -17.56 10.66 -7.05
CA GLN A 65 -16.22 11.26 -6.94
C GLN A 65 -16.17 12.42 -5.94
N ASP A 66 -17.31 13.02 -5.63
CA ASP A 66 -17.47 14.10 -4.65
C ASP A 66 -17.96 13.62 -3.28
N ALA A 67 -17.94 12.31 -3.03
CA ALA A 67 -18.36 11.73 -1.77
C ALA A 67 -17.52 12.28 -0.60
N THR A 68 -18.18 12.54 0.52
CA THR A 68 -17.58 13.03 1.76
C THR A 68 -17.75 12.01 2.89
N CYS A 69 -16.89 12.05 3.90
CA CYS A 69 -16.99 11.15 5.04
C CYS A 69 -17.96 11.71 6.09
N GLU A 70 -19.24 11.46 5.92
CA GLU A 70 -20.27 11.92 6.86
C GLU A 70 -20.26 11.17 8.19
N LYS A 71 -19.76 9.94 8.20
CA LYS A 71 -19.70 9.08 9.39
C LYS A 71 -18.38 9.18 10.16
N CYS A 72 -17.40 9.91 9.63
CA CYS A 72 -16.15 10.17 10.36
C CYS A 72 -16.41 10.98 11.62
N SER A 73 -15.63 10.73 12.66
CA SER A 73 -15.76 11.42 13.97
C SER A 73 -14.58 12.32 14.33
N ASP A 74 -13.51 12.30 13.53
CA ASP A 74 -12.29 13.10 13.75
C ASP A 74 -12.21 14.29 12.77
N ASP A 75 -11.01 14.79 12.53
CA ASP A 75 -10.71 15.90 11.62
C ASP A 75 -11.18 15.65 10.18
N ARG A 76 -11.50 14.41 9.81
CA ARG A 76 -11.93 14.02 8.47
C ARG A 76 -13.45 14.06 8.27
N LYS A 77 -14.23 14.32 9.32
CA LYS A 77 -15.69 14.42 9.22
C LYS A 77 -16.13 15.45 8.19
N GLY A 78 -16.97 15.04 7.27
CA GLY A 78 -17.50 15.89 6.20
C GLY A 78 -16.48 16.27 5.13
N LYS A 79 -15.26 15.73 5.20
CA LYS A 79 -14.22 16.00 4.20
C LYS A 79 -14.38 15.07 2.98
N PRO A 80 -13.89 15.49 1.80
CA PRO A 80 -13.87 14.62 0.62
C PRO A 80 -13.10 13.33 0.89
N ILE A 81 -13.65 12.20 0.45
CA ILE A 81 -12.96 10.90 0.52
C ILE A 81 -11.78 10.86 -0.45
N LEU A 82 -11.97 11.44 -1.65
CA LEU A 82 -10.88 11.58 -2.61
C LEU A 82 -9.80 12.50 -2.03
N GLY A 83 -8.56 12.01 -1.95
CA GLY A 83 -7.42 12.69 -1.33
C GLY A 83 -7.30 12.50 0.18
N MET A 84 -8.24 11.80 0.81
CA MET A 84 -8.26 11.60 2.25
C MET A 84 -7.16 10.66 2.71
N GLU A 85 -6.46 11.03 3.78
CA GLU A 85 -5.52 10.17 4.49
C GLU A 85 -6.29 9.12 5.31
N ILE A 86 -6.17 7.86 4.91
CA ILE A 86 -6.84 6.74 5.57
C ILE A 86 -5.89 5.85 6.38
N LEU A 87 -4.59 5.91 6.09
CA LEU A 87 -3.54 5.23 6.86
C LEU A 87 -2.68 6.27 7.55
N ARG A 88 -2.48 6.13 8.87
CA ARG A 88 -1.70 7.06 9.70
C ARG A 88 -0.78 6.34 10.66
N ASP A 89 0.38 6.93 10.90
CA ASP A 89 1.29 6.60 12.03
C ASP A 89 1.85 5.18 12.02
N LEU A 90 1.98 4.56 10.85
CA LEU A 90 2.56 3.22 10.74
C LEU A 90 4.08 3.30 10.71
N LYS A 91 4.73 2.41 11.45
CA LYS A 91 6.20 2.32 11.54
C LYS A 91 6.66 0.90 11.32
N LYS A 92 7.81 0.76 10.69
CA LYS A 92 8.44 -0.55 10.47
C LYS A 92 8.82 -1.18 11.80
N VAL A 93 8.50 -2.46 11.96
CA VAL A 93 8.98 -3.29 13.05
C VAL A 93 10.44 -3.67 12.77
N ASP A 94 11.32 -3.52 13.77
CA ASP A 94 12.73 -3.83 13.62
C ASP A 94 12.96 -5.29 13.17
N GLY A 95 13.73 -5.44 12.09
CA GLY A 95 14.09 -6.74 11.54
C GLY A 95 12.98 -7.49 10.82
N LYS A 96 11.81 -6.86 10.59
CA LYS A 96 10.67 -7.47 9.89
C LYS A 96 10.13 -6.57 8.79
N ASP A 97 9.59 -7.17 7.73
CA ASP A 97 8.87 -6.45 6.68
C ASP A 97 7.40 -6.28 7.07
N VAL A 98 7.19 -5.65 8.22
CA VAL A 98 5.88 -5.37 8.83
C VAL A 98 5.87 -3.92 9.31
N TRP A 99 4.79 -3.21 9.03
CA TRP A 99 4.53 -1.85 9.52
C TRP A 99 3.27 -1.85 10.38
N GLU A 100 3.38 -1.33 11.59
CA GLU A 100 2.29 -1.32 12.56
C GLU A 100 2.36 -0.10 13.50
N GLY A 101 1.50 -0.06 14.49
CA GLY A 101 1.42 1.03 15.48
C GLY A 101 0.56 2.21 15.04
N GLY A 102 -0.05 2.14 13.86
CA GLY A 102 -0.91 3.16 13.31
C GLY A 102 -2.37 2.73 13.18
N LYS A 103 -3.14 3.52 12.44
CA LYS A 103 -4.57 3.34 12.25
C LYS A 103 -4.94 3.34 10.76
N VAL A 104 -6.00 2.61 10.45
CA VAL A 104 -6.70 2.69 9.17
C VAL A 104 -8.13 3.14 9.39
N LEU A 105 -8.59 4.08 8.56
CA LEU A 105 -9.97 4.54 8.50
C LEU A 105 -10.69 3.82 7.36
N ASP A 106 -11.89 3.32 7.65
CA ASP A 106 -12.86 2.96 6.62
C ASP A 106 -13.80 4.15 6.41
N PRO A 107 -13.69 4.88 5.30
CA PRO A 107 -14.51 6.07 5.09
C PRO A 107 -15.98 5.75 4.78
N GLU A 108 -16.32 4.50 4.46
CA GLU A 108 -17.70 4.08 4.21
C GLU A 108 -18.53 4.02 5.50
N ASP A 109 -17.92 3.58 6.61
CA ASP A 109 -18.59 3.51 7.91
C ASP A 109 -18.05 4.48 8.97
N GLY A 110 -16.97 5.18 8.67
CA GLY A 110 -16.34 6.14 9.57
C GLY A 110 -15.54 5.51 10.71
N SER A 111 -15.38 4.21 10.71
CA SER A 111 -14.66 3.48 11.75
C SER A 111 -13.16 3.49 11.54
N THR A 112 -12.40 3.53 12.64
CA THR A 112 -10.94 3.40 12.64
C THR A 112 -10.53 2.10 13.32
N TYR A 113 -9.51 1.47 12.77
CA TYR A 113 -8.96 0.21 13.23
C TYR A 113 -7.46 0.34 13.46
N THR A 114 -6.91 -0.45 14.36
CA THR A 114 -5.46 -0.62 14.46
C THR A 114 -4.96 -1.32 13.20
N ALA A 115 -3.99 -0.73 12.52
CA ALA A 115 -3.53 -1.20 11.22
C ALA A 115 -2.19 -1.92 11.30
N ARG A 116 -2.05 -2.97 10.49
CA ARG A 116 -0.79 -3.64 10.20
C ARG A 116 -0.69 -3.86 8.71
N LEU A 117 0.44 -3.49 8.14
CA LEU A 117 0.76 -3.69 6.73
C LEU A 117 1.89 -4.71 6.58
N THR A 118 1.70 -5.70 5.74
CA THR A 118 2.70 -6.73 5.45
C THR A 118 2.77 -6.94 3.94
N PRO A 119 3.84 -6.48 3.27
CA PRO A 119 4.09 -6.82 1.88
C PRO A 119 4.30 -8.33 1.73
N ILE A 120 3.70 -8.93 0.72
CA ILE A 120 3.78 -10.36 0.42
C ILE A 120 4.02 -10.57 -1.07
N GLU A 121 4.29 -11.80 -1.46
CA GLU A 121 4.53 -12.21 -2.87
C GLU A 121 5.56 -11.31 -3.57
N GLY A 122 6.71 -11.11 -2.91
CA GLY A 122 7.77 -10.27 -3.47
C GLY A 122 7.40 -8.78 -3.58
N GLY A 123 6.45 -8.30 -2.76
CA GLY A 123 5.96 -6.92 -2.79
C GLY A 123 4.88 -6.66 -3.83
N LYS A 124 4.39 -7.68 -4.53
CA LYS A 124 3.29 -7.52 -5.50
C LYS A 124 1.93 -7.33 -4.84
N LYS A 125 1.79 -7.81 -3.61
CA LYS A 125 0.58 -7.68 -2.82
C LYS A 125 0.90 -7.14 -1.43
N LEU A 126 -0.10 -6.56 -0.79
CA LEU A 126 -0.04 -6.00 0.55
C LEU A 126 -1.20 -6.52 1.38
N GLU A 127 -0.90 -7.24 2.45
CA GLU A 127 -1.89 -7.55 3.45
C GLU A 127 -2.08 -6.34 4.36
N MET A 128 -3.30 -5.83 4.41
CA MET A 128 -3.73 -4.81 5.35
C MET A 128 -4.65 -5.46 6.38
N ARG A 129 -4.19 -5.53 7.62
CA ARG A 129 -4.98 -6.05 8.74
C ARG A 129 -5.48 -4.90 9.60
N GLY A 130 -6.80 -4.81 9.73
CA GLY A 130 -7.47 -3.91 10.66
C GLY A 130 -7.98 -4.68 11.87
N SER A 131 -7.73 -4.15 13.06
CA SER A 131 -8.14 -4.79 14.33
C SER A 131 -8.86 -3.80 15.22
N PHE A 132 -9.94 -4.29 15.86
CA PHE A 132 -10.66 -3.56 16.89
C PHE A 132 -11.09 -4.55 17.98
N ALA A 133 -10.63 -4.33 19.22
CA ALA A 133 -10.84 -5.28 20.32
C ALA A 133 -10.39 -6.71 19.94
N PHE A 134 -11.28 -7.69 19.96
CA PHE A 134 -10.98 -9.09 19.64
C PHE A 134 -11.19 -9.43 18.16
N ILE A 135 -11.66 -8.48 17.35
CA ILE A 135 -11.98 -8.69 15.95
C ILE A 135 -10.85 -8.16 15.08
N SER A 136 -10.38 -8.97 14.16
CA SER A 136 -9.45 -8.54 13.12
C SER A 136 -9.92 -9.02 11.75
N ARG A 137 -9.60 -8.24 10.73
CA ARG A 137 -9.92 -8.53 9.34
C ARG A 137 -8.72 -8.19 8.47
N THR A 138 -8.35 -9.10 7.59
CA THR A 138 -7.26 -8.91 6.63
C THR A 138 -7.82 -8.74 5.23
N GLN A 139 -7.38 -7.70 4.56
CA GLN A 139 -7.61 -7.47 3.13
C GLN A 139 -6.29 -7.62 2.40
N THR A 140 -6.34 -8.11 1.17
CA THR A 140 -5.17 -8.16 0.30
C THR A 140 -5.32 -7.12 -0.80
N TRP A 141 -4.40 -6.16 -0.81
CA TRP A 141 -4.32 -5.12 -1.83
C TRP A 141 -3.32 -5.52 -2.91
N VAL A 142 -3.53 -5.08 -4.13
CA VAL A 142 -2.68 -5.42 -5.28
C VAL A 142 -1.88 -4.19 -5.68
N ARG A 143 -0.56 -4.36 -5.83
CA ARG A 143 0.32 -3.26 -6.28
C ARG A 143 -0.01 -2.87 -7.72
N VAL A 144 -0.15 -1.58 -7.94
CA VAL A 144 -0.25 -1.00 -9.27
C VAL A 144 1.16 -0.84 -9.82
N PRO A 145 1.44 -1.35 -11.02
CA PRO A 145 2.75 -1.23 -11.66
C PRO A 145 3.19 0.22 -11.89
#